data_07edef8389f0e96f83dd7d5d998a7662
#
_entry.id   07edef8389f0e96f83dd7d5d998a7662
#
_cell.length_a   1.000
_cell.length_b   1.000
_cell.length_c   1.000
_cell.angle_alpha   90.00
_cell.angle_beta   90.00
_cell.angle_gamma   90.00
#
_symmetry.space_group_name_H-M   'P 1'
#
loop_
_entity.id
_entity.type
_entity.pdbx_description
1 polymer ?
#
loop_
_entity_poly.entity_id
_entity_poly.type
_entity_poly.pdbx_seq_one_letter_code
_entity_poly.pdbx_strand_id
1 'polypeptide(L)'
;MSEHLVTTQRIAELEEVKVEHQFNSNAIRFTKNLGSITGLKRLGIHQVRLAPGRDSTTHHYHEADEEFLYIISGNGIAKIGTEEFEVCAGDFMGFPSPSLPHSMHNNS
;
A
#
# COMPACT_ATOMS: atom_id res chain seq x y z
N MET A 1 -4.80 -24.97 13.81
CA MET A 1 -4.38 -23.60 13.49
C MET A 1 -5.60 -22.76 13.16
N SER A 2 -5.65 -21.54 13.63
CA SER A 2 -6.78 -20.65 13.43
C SER A 2 -6.81 -20.09 12.02
N GLU A 3 -8.00 -19.97 11.44
CA GLU A 3 -8.21 -19.27 10.16
C GLU A 3 -7.98 -17.77 10.28
N HIS A 4 -7.95 -17.26 11.50
CA HIS A 4 -7.81 -15.82 11.76
C HIS A 4 -6.36 -15.37 11.92
N LEU A 5 -5.43 -16.32 11.92
CA LEU A 5 -3.99 -16.01 12.06
C LEU A 5 -3.25 -16.32 10.76
N VAL A 6 -2.62 -15.31 10.20
CA VAL A 6 -1.72 -15.48 9.06
C VAL A 6 -0.31 -15.14 9.54
N THR A 7 0.52 -16.17 9.65
CA THR A 7 1.88 -16.00 10.18
C THR A 7 2.78 -15.29 9.17
N THR A 8 3.89 -14.75 9.68
CA THR A 8 4.93 -14.14 8.84
C THR A 8 5.41 -15.11 7.76
N GLN A 9 5.60 -16.39 8.14
CA GLN A 9 6.02 -17.41 7.19
C GLN A 9 4.99 -17.61 6.08
N ARG A 10 3.72 -17.67 6.44
CA ARG A 10 2.67 -17.83 5.43
C ARG A 10 2.56 -16.64 4.51
N ILE A 11 2.69 -15.44 5.05
CA ILE A 11 2.67 -14.21 4.23
C ILE A 11 3.82 -14.26 3.21
N ALA A 12 5.01 -14.70 3.64
CA ALA A 12 6.15 -14.82 2.75
C ALA A 12 5.90 -15.82 1.60
N GLU A 13 5.10 -16.85 1.83
CA GLU A 13 4.80 -17.90 0.85
C GLU A 13 3.64 -17.54 -0.09
N LEU A 14 2.88 -16.49 0.20
CA LEU A 14 1.78 -16.08 -0.66
C LEU A 14 2.31 -15.54 -1.98
N GLU A 15 1.60 -15.86 -3.07
CA GLU A 15 1.90 -15.27 -4.37
C GLU A 15 1.60 -13.79 -4.38
N GLU A 16 2.51 -13.02 -4.96
CA GLU A 16 2.27 -11.62 -5.22
C GLU A 16 1.45 -11.46 -6.50
N VAL A 17 0.49 -10.56 -6.47
CA VAL A 17 -0.30 -10.19 -7.64
C VAL A 17 0.21 -8.85 -8.15
N LYS A 18 0.65 -8.82 -9.40
CA LYS A 18 1.10 -7.59 -10.05
C LYS A 18 -0.11 -6.74 -10.43
N VAL A 19 -0.11 -5.50 -9.97
CA VAL A 19 -1.15 -4.52 -10.31
C VAL A 19 -0.50 -3.35 -11.02
N GLU A 20 -1.01 -3.03 -12.20
CA GLU A 20 -0.52 -1.92 -13.01
C GLU A 20 -1.65 -0.91 -13.18
N HIS A 21 -1.36 0.36 -12.87
CA HIS A 21 -2.37 1.41 -12.98
C HIS A 21 -2.56 1.79 -14.45
N GLN A 22 -3.83 1.87 -14.90
CA GLN A 22 -4.13 2.09 -16.31
C GLN A 22 -3.69 3.46 -16.84
N PHE A 23 -3.54 4.45 -15.98
CA PHE A 23 -3.17 5.81 -16.37
C PHE A 23 -1.73 6.19 -15.99
N ASN A 24 -0.98 5.29 -15.37
CA ASN A 24 0.41 5.54 -15.02
C ASN A 24 1.19 4.24 -15.18
N SER A 25 1.90 4.12 -16.30
CA SER A 25 2.66 2.92 -16.61
C SER A 25 3.82 2.65 -15.63
N ASN A 26 4.24 3.66 -14.86
CA ASN A 26 5.24 3.47 -13.82
C ASN A 26 4.64 3.00 -12.50
N ALA A 27 3.33 3.08 -12.35
CA ALA A 27 2.63 2.65 -11.14
C ALA A 27 2.39 1.14 -11.18
N ILE A 28 3.40 0.39 -10.82
CA ILE A 28 3.38 -1.07 -10.75
C ILE A 28 3.65 -1.46 -9.32
N ARG A 29 2.72 -2.20 -8.71
CA ARG A 29 2.88 -2.70 -7.37
C ARG A 29 2.60 -4.20 -7.31
N PHE A 30 3.18 -4.85 -6.32
CA PHE A 30 2.96 -6.27 -6.06
C PHE A 30 2.21 -6.39 -4.75
N THR A 31 1.07 -7.06 -4.77
CA THR A 31 0.16 -7.07 -3.63
C THR A 31 -0.10 -8.48 -3.13
N LYS A 32 -0.32 -8.59 -1.82
CA LYS A 32 -0.82 -9.80 -1.16
C LYS A 32 -2.06 -9.38 -0.37
N ASN A 33 -3.21 -9.95 -0.70
CA ASN A 33 -4.46 -9.62 -0.03
C ASN A 33 -4.58 -10.43 1.26
N LEU A 34 -4.30 -9.79 2.39
CA LEU A 34 -4.35 -10.44 3.70
C LEU A 34 -5.78 -10.53 4.24
N GLY A 35 -6.59 -9.51 3.96
CA GLY A 35 -7.95 -9.46 4.47
C GLY A 35 -8.82 -10.60 3.95
N SER A 36 -8.71 -10.92 2.66
CA SER A 36 -9.54 -11.98 2.07
C SER A 36 -9.22 -13.35 2.64
N ILE A 37 -7.97 -13.59 3.03
CA ILE A 37 -7.56 -14.87 3.61
C ILE A 37 -8.25 -15.12 4.95
N THR A 38 -8.46 -14.08 5.73
CA THR A 38 -9.11 -14.18 7.04
C THR A 38 -10.62 -13.94 6.99
N GLY A 39 -11.17 -13.73 5.80
CA GLY A 39 -12.60 -13.55 5.63
C GLY A 39 -13.12 -12.16 5.90
N LEU A 40 -12.25 -11.16 5.96
CA LEU A 40 -12.67 -9.77 6.12
C LEU A 40 -13.41 -9.29 4.88
N LYS A 41 -14.57 -8.65 5.08
CA LYS A 41 -15.40 -8.17 3.97
C LYS A 41 -15.57 -6.67 3.94
N ARG A 42 -15.36 -6.00 5.07
CA ARG A 42 -15.54 -4.55 5.21
C ARG A 42 -14.22 -3.79 5.22
N LEU A 43 -13.11 -4.50 5.42
CA LEU A 43 -11.77 -3.94 5.40
C LEU A 43 -10.98 -4.59 4.28
N GLY A 44 -10.31 -3.76 3.48
CA GLY A 44 -9.36 -4.23 2.49
C GLY A 44 -7.94 -4.07 3.06
N ILE A 45 -7.29 -5.17 3.40
CA ILE A 45 -5.95 -5.17 3.97
C ILE A 45 -5.00 -5.87 2.99
N HIS A 46 -4.02 -5.13 2.50
CA HIS A 46 -3.03 -5.63 1.56
C HIS A 46 -1.63 -5.32 2.05
N GLN A 47 -0.72 -6.26 1.84
CA GLN A 47 0.70 -5.96 1.91
C GLN A 47 1.16 -5.61 0.50
N VAL A 48 1.82 -4.47 0.34
CA VAL A 48 2.20 -3.95 -0.96
C VAL A 48 3.71 -3.78 -1.04
N ARG A 49 4.31 -4.23 -2.14
CA ARG A 49 5.73 -4.05 -2.43
C ARG A 49 5.88 -3.16 -3.65
N LEU A 50 6.70 -2.14 -3.53
CA LEU A 50 7.11 -1.29 -4.66
C LEU A 50 8.57 -1.56 -4.98
N ALA A 51 8.86 -1.98 -6.20
CA ALA A 51 10.23 -2.11 -6.67
C ALA A 51 10.87 -0.74 -6.82
N PRO A 52 12.21 -0.65 -6.79
CA PRO A 52 12.89 0.63 -6.99
C PRO A 52 12.44 1.33 -8.26
N GLY A 53 12.21 2.64 -8.17
CA GLY A 53 11.79 3.48 -9.28
C GLY A 53 10.30 3.49 -9.57
N ARG A 54 9.49 2.70 -8.84
CA ARG A 54 8.07 2.59 -9.13
C ARG A 54 7.20 3.46 -8.23
N ASP A 55 6.05 3.85 -8.75
CA ASP A 55 5.00 4.57 -8.03
C ASP A 55 3.94 3.60 -7.55
N SER A 56 3.26 3.93 -6.44
CA SER A 56 2.17 3.09 -5.94
C SER A 56 0.93 3.20 -6.82
N THR A 57 0.66 4.39 -7.31
CA THR A 57 -0.54 4.69 -8.10
C THR A 57 -0.38 6.09 -8.70
N THR A 58 -1.37 6.54 -9.45
CA THR A 58 -1.51 7.94 -9.79
C THR A 58 -1.83 8.72 -8.50
N HIS A 59 -1.30 9.94 -8.39
CA HIS A 59 -1.59 10.82 -7.26
C HIS A 59 -3.11 11.05 -7.18
N HIS A 60 -3.75 10.55 -6.11
CA HIS A 60 -5.21 10.48 -6.02
C HIS A 60 -5.71 10.64 -4.59
N TYR A 61 -7.02 10.78 -4.44
CA TYR A 61 -7.68 10.77 -3.14
C TYR A 61 -9.00 9.99 -3.22
N HIS A 62 -9.49 9.59 -2.04
CA HIS A 62 -10.78 8.92 -1.91
C HIS A 62 -11.79 9.85 -1.27
N GLU A 63 -13.01 9.87 -1.78
CA GLU A 63 -14.09 10.70 -1.26
C GLU A 63 -14.90 10.00 -0.16
N ALA A 64 -14.98 8.68 -0.22
CA ALA A 64 -15.83 7.90 0.67
C ALA A 64 -15.07 6.99 1.64
N ASP A 65 -13.89 6.52 1.25
CA ASP A 65 -13.13 5.54 2.02
C ASP A 65 -12.01 6.20 2.81
N GLU A 66 -11.76 5.66 4.00
CA GLU A 66 -10.54 5.98 4.73
C GLU A 66 -9.45 5.01 4.31
N GLU A 67 -8.21 5.47 4.34
CA GLU A 67 -7.05 4.67 3.97
C GLU A 67 -5.92 4.92 4.96
N PHE A 68 -5.13 3.88 5.21
CA PHE A 68 -3.90 4.05 5.97
C PHE A 68 -2.77 3.30 5.29
N LEU A 69 -1.55 3.75 5.54
CA LEU A 69 -0.33 3.08 5.09
C LEU A 69 0.62 2.99 6.28
N TYR A 70 1.19 1.81 6.47
CA TYR A 70 2.23 1.58 7.46
C TYR A 70 3.43 0.99 6.75
N ILE A 71 4.58 1.64 6.88
CA ILE A 71 5.80 1.21 6.20
C ILE A 71 6.45 0.11 7.03
N ILE A 72 6.54 -1.09 6.46
CA ILE A 72 7.12 -2.25 7.15
C ILE A 72 8.63 -2.27 6.97
N SER A 73 9.12 -1.98 5.77
CA SER A 73 10.56 -2.02 5.49
C SER A 73 10.91 -1.06 4.37
N GLY A 74 12.17 -0.69 4.29
CA GLY A 74 12.68 0.19 3.26
C GLY A 74 12.37 1.65 3.50
N ASN A 75 12.54 2.45 2.47
CA ASN A 75 12.28 3.88 2.49
C ASN A 75 11.82 4.36 1.12
N GLY A 76 11.20 5.52 1.08
CA GLY A 76 10.68 6.08 -0.15
C GLY A 76 10.21 7.50 0.07
N ILE A 77 9.44 7.99 -0.90
CA ILE A 77 8.86 9.33 -0.88
C ILE A 77 7.33 9.20 -0.83
N ALA A 78 6.72 9.89 0.13
CA ALA A 78 5.27 10.06 0.17
C ALA A 78 4.92 11.43 -0.36
N LYS A 79 4.04 11.50 -1.35
CA LYS A 79 3.51 12.75 -1.86
C LYS A 79 2.11 12.94 -1.31
N ILE A 80 1.91 14.00 -0.53
CA ILE A 80 0.64 14.28 0.16
C ILE A 80 0.27 15.73 -0.19
N GLY A 81 -0.83 15.89 -0.93
CA GLY A 81 -1.19 17.20 -1.46
C GLY A 81 -0.11 17.69 -2.41
N THR A 82 0.49 18.83 -2.10
CA THR A 82 1.59 19.41 -2.88
C THR A 82 2.96 19.19 -2.24
N GLU A 83 3.03 18.49 -1.11
CA GLU A 83 4.25 18.28 -0.36
C GLU A 83 4.79 16.87 -0.54
N GLU A 84 6.12 16.73 -0.44
CA GLU A 84 6.81 15.46 -0.49
C GLU A 84 7.55 15.23 0.81
N PHE A 85 7.50 13.99 1.31
CA PHE A 85 8.13 13.61 2.57
C PHE A 85 8.93 12.33 2.36
N GLU A 86 10.14 12.30 2.93
CA GLU A 86 10.88 11.05 3.03
C GLU A 86 10.25 10.20 4.13
N VAL A 87 9.99 8.93 3.83
CA VAL A 87 9.41 7.99 4.77
C VAL A 87 10.25 6.72 4.85
N CYS A 88 10.19 6.05 5.99
CA CYS A 88 10.96 4.83 6.24
C CYS A 88 10.16 3.85 7.10
N ALA A 89 10.74 2.70 7.35
CA ALA A 89 10.13 1.66 8.17
C ALA A 89 9.67 2.23 9.53
N GLY A 90 8.45 1.92 9.91
CA GLY A 90 7.83 2.39 11.14
C GLY A 90 6.97 3.64 10.97
N ASP A 91 7.04 4.32 9.83
CA ASP A 91 6.20 5.49 9.59
C ASP A 91 4.77 5.07 9.26
N PHE A 92 3.83 5.88 9.70
CA PHE A 92 2.40 5.65 9.52
C PHE A 92 1.75 6.87 8.87
N MET A 93 0.85 6.62 7.93
CA MET A 93 0.07 7.65 7.28
C MET A 93 -1.41 7.27 7.34
N GLY A 94 -2.26 8.21 7.75
CA GLY A 94 -3.71 8.00 7.76
C GLY A 94 -4.41 9.06 6.93
N PHE A 95 -5.34 8.63 6.09
CA PHE A 95 -6.07 9.52 5.20
C PHE A 95 -7.57 9.40 5.49
N PRO A 96 -8.13 10.36 6.25
CA PRO A 96 -9.57 10.37 6.49
C PRO A 96 -10.32 10.75 5.21
N SER A 97 -11.61 10.50 5.19
CA SER A 97 -12.45 10.85 4.06
C SER A 97 -13.19 12.17 4.32
N PRO A 98 -13.17 13.13 3.38
CA PRO A 98 -12.32 13.20 2.20
C PRO A 98 -10.87 13.51 2.57
N SER A 99 -9.93 13.04 1.77
CA SER A 99 -8.51 13.22 2.05
C SER A 99 -7.81 14.04 0.96
N LEU A 100 -6.59 14.48 1.27
CA LEU A 100 -5.71 15.07 0.26
C LEU A 100 -5.29 14.00 -0.75
N PRO A 101 -5.05 14.38 -2.02
CA PRO A 101 -4.46 13.45 -2.98
C PRO A 101 -3.10 12.97 -2.48
N HIS A 102 -2.82 11.69 -2.68
CA HIS A 102 -1.58 11.10 -2.18
C HIS A 102 -1.09 9.96 -3.06
N SER A 103 0.18 9.69 -2.99
CA SER A 103 0.84 8.58 -3.67
C SER A 103 2.19 8.31 -3.04
N MET A 104 2.77 7.16 -3.38
CA MET A 104 4.09 6.75 -2.90
C MET A 104 5.02 6.52 -4.08
N HIS A 105 6.31 6.75 -3.86
CA HIS A 105 7.35 6.47 -4.84
C HIS A 105 8.54 5.83 -4.13
N ASN A 106 9.05 4.74 -4.69
CA ASN A 106 10.27 4.10 -4.21
C ASN A 106 11.45 4.68 -4.97
N ASN A 107 12.18 5.57 -4.33
CA ASN A 107 13.32 6.28 -4.93
C ASN A 107 14.68 5.61 -4.68
N SER A 108 14.65 4.39 -4.17
CA SER A 108 15.89 3.64 -3.91
C SER A 108 16.50 3.04 -5.17
#